data_15da5b7f1bc059fe4f9c746442181cd3
#
_entry.id   15da5b7f1bc059fe4f9c746442181cd3
#
_cell.length_a   1.000
_cell.length_b   1.000
_cell.length_c   1.000
_cell.angle_alpha   90.00
_cell.angle_beta   90.00
_cell.angle_gamma   90.00
#
_symmetry.space_group_name_H-M   'P 1'
#
loop_
_entity.id
_entity.type
_entity.pdbx_description
1 polymer ?
#
loop_
_entity_poly.entity_id
_entity_poly.type
_entity_poly.pdbx_seq_one_letter_code
_entity_poly.pdbx_strand_id
1 'polypeptide(L)'
;FLEHFLVSKKNFEKKFALVLKLLQNPDFLFSEDLYSILSFKEMGFFVNFLNSQNISFFCVTNQIENTPFFDYLLVIKNNRIALEGRTISVLKEEKIMKLLGYSLPFYVNMSIQLGYYGIVDDIYLSKEELEEAIWPSK
;
A
#
# COMPACT_ATOMS: atom_id res chain seq x y z
N PHE A 1 -18.52 -7.20 0.89
CA PHE A 1 -17.10 -7.25 1.30
C PHE A 1 -16.83 -8.42 2.26
N LEU A 2 -17.53 -8.51 3.39
CA LEU A 2 -17.29 -9.52 4.43
C LEU A 2 -17.48 -10.96 3.91
N GLU A 3 -18.48 -11.21 3.07
CA GLU A 3 -18.74 -12.54 2.48
C GLU A 3 -17.55 -13.00 1.62
N HIS A 4 -17.02 -12.14 0.76
CA HIS A 4 -15.90 -12.47 -0.12
C HIS A 4 -14.58 -12.66 0.66
N PHE A 5 -14.43 -11.92 1.75
CA PHE A 5 -13.27 -11.93 2.61
C PHE A 5 -13.15 -13.23 3.41
N LEU A 6 -14.29 -13.81 3.85
CA LEU A 6 -14.33 -15.03 4.65
C LEU A 6 -14.31 -16.33 3.81
N VAL A 7 -14.59 -16.28 2.51
CA VAL A 7 -14.61 -17.49 1.65
C VAL A 7 -13.22 -18.11 1.46
N SER A 8 -12.13 -17.32 1.59
CA SER A 8 -10.79 -17.86 1.49
C SER A 8 -10.42 -18.64 2.77
N LYS A 9 -10.22 -19.96 2.65
CA LYS A 9 -9.82 -20.83 3.77
C LYS A 9 -8.43 -20.50 4.33
N LYS A 10 -7.58 -19.85 3.56
CA LYS A 10 -6.24 -19.45 3.99
C LYS A 10 -6.35 -18.31 5.01
N ASN A 11 -5.75 -18.50 6.18
CA ASN A 11 -5.76 -17.55 7.30
C ASN A 11 -7.15 -17.16 7.81
N PHE A 12 -8.15 -18.06 7.68
CA PHE A 12 -9.54 -17.79 8.07
C PHE A 12 -9.65 -17.23 9.49
N GLU A 13 -9.00 -17.85 10.47
CA GLU A 13 -9.07 -17.41 11.88
C GLU A 13 -8.58 -15.97 12.06
N LYS A 14 -7.46 -15.62 11.41
CA LYS A 14 -6.90 -14.25 11.46
C LYS A 14 -7.80 -13.23 10.76
N LYS A 15 -8.37 -13.61 9.60
CA LYS A 15 -9.34 -12.78 8.88
C LYS A 15 -10.61 -12.58 9.69
N PHE A 16 -11.10 -13.64 10.34
CA PHE A 16 -12.27 -13.59 11.20
C PHE A 16 -12.04 -12.67 12.40
N ALA A 17 -10.88 -12.76 13.06
CA ALA A 17 -10.51 -11.86 14.14
C ALA A 17 -10.49 -10.39 13.70
N LEU A 18 -10.00 -10.11 12.47
CA LEU A 18 -10.02 -8.77 11.90
C LEU A 18 -11.45 -8.27 11.68
N VAL A 19 -12.34 -9.12 11.16
CA VAL A 19 -13.77 -8.79 11.00
C VAL A 19 -14.42 -8.48 12.34
N LEU A 20 -14.14 -9.26 13.39
CA LEU A 20 -14.67 -9.00 14.74
C LEU A 20 -14.22 -7.64 15.28
N LYS A 21 -13.00 -7.20 14.96
CA LYS A 21 -12.52 -5.86 15.33
C LYS A 21 -13.28 -4.77 14.56
N LEU A 22 -13.55 -4.97 13.29
CA LEU A 22 -14.30 -4.01 12.46
C LEU A 22 -15.77 -3.89 12.92
N LEU A 23 -16.39 -4.97 13.40
CA LEU A 23 -17.75 -4.93 13.93
C LEU A 23 -17.89 -4.08 15.22
N GLN A 24 -16.78 -3.74 15.88
CA GLN A 24 -16.77 -2.81 17.01
C GLN A 24 -16.84 -1.33 16.59
N ASN A 25 -16.93 -1.06 15.28
CA ASN A 25 -16.94 0.29 14.67
C ASN A 25 -15.79 1.17 15.22
N PRO A 26 -14.53 0.77 15.08
CA PRO A 26 -13.41 1.56 15.57
C PRO A 26 -13.21 2.82 14.71
N ASP A 27 -12.84 3.94 15.32
CA ASP A 27 -12.39 5.14 14.58
C ASP A 27 -10.99 4.95 14.04
N PHE A 28 -10.21 4.07 14.66
CA PHE A 28 -8.80 3.84 14.35
C PHE A 28 -8.46 2.34 14.42
N LEU A 29 -7.77 1.85 13.39
CA LEU A 29 -7.27 0.48 13.33
C LEU A 29 -5.74 0.47 13.23
N PHE A 30 -5.10 -0.23 14.16
CA PHE A 30 -3.66 -0.50 14.13
C PHE A 30 -3.41 -1.97 13.84
N SER A 31 -2.50 -2.26 12.92
CA SER A 31 -2.10 -3.62 12.61
C SER A 31 -0.62 -3.73 12.27
N GLU A 32 -0.06 -4.90 12.53
CA GLU A 32 1.25 -5.32 12.09
C GLU A 32 1.09 -6.43 11.05
N ASP A 33 1.85 -6.31 9.95
CA ASP A 33 2.02 -7.34 8.92
C ASP A 33 0.73 -8.00 8.40
N LEU A 34 -0.29 -7.18 8.05
CA LEU A 34 -1.53 -7.68 7.46
C LEU A 34 -1.32 -8.47 6.16
N TYR A 35 -0.19 -8.32 5.52
CA TYR A 35 0.14 -8.97 4.25
C TYR A 35 0.44 -10.47 4.40
N SER A 36 0.77 -10.91 5.60
CA SER A 36 0.80 -12.35 5.91
C SER A 36 -0.60 -12.98 5.89
N ILE A 37 -1.64 -12.16 6.01
CA ILE A 37 -3.05 -12.56 6.15
C ILE A 37 -3.84 -12.31 4.87
N LEU A 38 -3.62 -11.15 4.24
CA LEU A 38 -4.33 -10.67 3.05
C LEU A 38 -3.45 -10.77 1.80
N SER A 39 -4.02 -11.21 0.69
CA SER A 39 -3.41 -11.04 -0.63
C SER A 39 -3.44 -9.56 -1.04
N PHE A 40 -2.63 -9.20 -2.04
CA PHE A 40 -2.59 -7.85 -2.60
C PHE A 40 -3.99 -7.33 -2.99
N LYS A 41 -4.79 -8.16 -3.68
CA LYS A 41 -6.15 -7.81 -4.07
C LYS A 41 -7.07 -7.61 -2.86
N GLU A 42 -6.98 -8.48 -1.86
CA GLU A 42 -7.77 -8.36 -0.63
C GLU A 42 -7.39 -7.12 0.16
N MET A 43 -6.12 -6.72 0.13
CA MET A 43 -5.66 -5.49 0.77
C MET A 43 -6.27 -4.25 0.14
N GLY A 44 -6.33 -4.17 -1.19
CA GLY A 44 -7.01 -3.07 -1.88
C GLY A 44 -8.49 -2.96 -1.49
N PHE A 45 -9.21 -4.08 -1.47
CA PHE A 45 -10.61 -4.09 -1.00
C PHE A 45 -10.75 -3.68 0.46
N PHE A 46 -9.81 -4.12 1.31
CA PHE A 46 -9.82 -3.82 2.73
C PHE A 46 -9.61 -2.32 2.99
N VAL A 47 -8.61 -1.71 2.36
CA VAL A 47 -8.33 -0.27 2.51
C VAL A 47 -9.50 0.56 1.97
N ASN A 48 -10.06 0.21 0.81
CA ASN A 48 -11.25 0.89 0.28
C ASN A 48 -12.44 0.79 1.22
N PHE A 49 -12.64 -0.36 1.87
CA PHE A 49 -13.68 -0.53 2.87
C PHE A 49 -13.44 0.39 4.08
N LEU A 50 -12.22 0.42 4.64
CA LEU A 50 -11.89 1.29 5.77
C LEU A 50 -12.14 2.76 5.43
N ASN A 51 -11.72 3.20 4.26
CA ASN A 51 -11.96 4.57 3.77
C ASN A 51 -13.46 4.88 3.66
N SER A 52 -14.27 3.94 3.15
CA SER A 52 -15.74 4.11 3.07
C SER A 52 -16.42 4.24 4.43
N GLN A 53 -15.81 3.69 5.48
CA GLN A 53 -16.31 3.76 6.86
C GLN A 53 -15.63 4.89 7.67
N ASN A 54 -14.78 5.71 7.06
CA ASN A 54 -13.96 6.74 7.73
C ASN A 54 -13.10 6.19 8.88
N ILE A 55 -12.60 4.95 8.74
CA ILE A 55 -11.72 4.33 9.72
C ILE A 55 -10.27 4.67 9.37
N SER A 56 -9.56 5.34 10.27
CA SER A 56 -8.13 5.59 10.12
C SER A 56 -7.32 4.31 10.30
N PHE A 57 -6.40 4.03 9.37
CA PHE A 57 -5.64 2.79 9.39
C PHE A 57 -4.14 3.04 9.48
N PHE A 58 -3.50 2.41 10.45
CA PHE A 58 -2.06 2.42 10.63
C PHE A 58 -1.50 1.00 10.56
N CYS A 59 -0.57 0.76 9.65
CA CYS A 59 0.02 -0.55 9.44
C CYS A 59 1.55 -0.49 9.53
N VAL A 60 2.14 -1.36 10.35
CA VAL A 60 3.58 -1.58 10.38
C VAL A 60 3.91 -2.77 9.48
N THR A 61 4.85 -2.58 8.56
CA THR A 61 5.27 -3.64 7.62
C THR A 61 6.72 -3.44 7.21
N ASN A 62 7.37 -4.52 6.80
CA ASN A 62 8.65 -4.52 6.11
C ASN A 62 8.51 -4.75 4.59
N GLN A 63 7.28 -4.87 4.08
CA GLN A 63 6.98 -5.14 2.69
C GLN A 63 6.63 -3.84 1.96
N ILE A 64 7.59 -3.30 1.24
CA ILE A 64 7.43 -2.03 0.54
C ILE A 64 6.43 -2.09 -0.63
N GLU A 65 6.22 -3.29 -1.21
CA GLU A 65 5.29 -3.50 -2.33
C GLU A 65 3.85 -3.07 -2.02
N ASN A 66 3.54 -2.96 -0.75
CA ASN A 66 2.19 -2.66 -0.28
C ASN A 66 2.01 -1.19 0.13
N THR A 67 3.08 -0.41 0.09
CA THR A 67 3.02 1.01 0.43
C THR A 67 2.10 1.84 -0.48
N PRO A 68 1.86 1.48 -1.76
CA PRO A 68 0.89 2.19 -2.61
C PRO A 68 -0.56 2.24 -2.08
N PHE A 69 -0.92 1.37 -1.14
CA PHE A 69 -2.26 1.39 -0.53
C PHE A 69 -2.44 2.47 0.55
N PHE A 70 -1.38 3.16 0.93
CA PHE A 70 -1.39 4.14 2.02
C PHE A 70 -1.13 5.55 1.51
N ASP A 71 -1.78 6.54 2.12
CA ASP A 71 -1.62 7.95 1.75
C ASP A 71 -0.30 8.54 2.27
N TYR A 72 0.18 8.01 3.40
CA TYR A 72 1.33 8.54 4.14
C TYR A 72 2.27 7.43 4.61
N LEU A 73 3.57 7.67 4.49
CA LEU A 73 4.61 6.74 4.91
C LEU A 73 5.53 7.34 5.96
N LEU A 74 5.89 6.48 6.93
CA LEU A 74 6.98 6.67 7.86
C LEU A 74 8.01 5.55 7.64
N VAL A 75 9.20 5.90 7.18
CA VAL A 75 10.30 4.95 7.01
C VAL A 75 11.21 5.01 8.21
N ILE A 76 11.29 3.91 8.96
CA ILE A 76 12.08 3.82 10.18
C ILE A 76 13.35 3.01 9.93
N LYS A 77 14.49 3.57 10.29
CA LYS A 77 15.79 2.89 10.26
C LYS A 77 16.59 3.21 11.51
N ASN A 78 17.17 2.20 12.14
CA ASN A 78 17.96 2.36 13.36
C ASN A 78 17.22 3.15 14.45
N ASN A 79 15.95 2.82 14.70
CA ASN A 79 15.05 3.47 15.67
C ASN A 79 14.86 4.99 15.46
N ARG A 80 15.03 5.47 14.23
CA ARG A 80 14.80 6.87 13.86
C ARG A 80 13.96 6.93 12.60
N ILE A 81 13.15 7.97 12.48
CA ILE A 81 12.45 8.30 11.24
C ILE A 81 13.50 8.76 10.23
N ALA A 82 13.68 7.99 9.15
CA ALA A 82 14.61 8.28 8.08
C ALA A 82 13.95 9.11 6.96
N LEU A 83 12.68 8.84 6.67
CA LEU A 83 11.83 9.57 5.73
C LEU A 83 10.40 9.58 6.25
N GLU A 84 9.68 10.65 5.96
CA GLU A 84 8.24 10.74 6.21
C GLU A 84 7.57 11.64 5.17
N GLY A 85 6.32 11.38 4.89
CA GLY A 85 5.53 12.19 3.97
C GLY A 85 4.46 11.41 3.21
N ARG A 86 3.83 12.08 2.26
CA ARG A 86 2.91 11.42 1.34
C ARG A 86 3.64 10.32 0.60
N THR A 87 2.97 9.19 0.41
CA THR A 87 3.53 7.97 -0.19
C THR A 87 4.30 8.26 -1.46
N ILE A 88 3.70 9.00 -2.39
CA ILE A 88 4.33 9.33 -3.67
C ILE A 88 5.62 10.15 -3.48
N SER A 89 5.63 11.08 -2.52
CA SER A 89 6.80 11.93 -2.23
C SER A 89 7.94 11.12 -1.63
N VAL A 90 7.64 10.20 -0.72
CA VAL A 90 8.64 9.32 -0.11
C VAL A 90 9.20 8.34 -1.14
N LEU A 91 8.35 7.76 -2.00
CA LEU A 91 8.78 6.81 -3.03
C LEU A 91 9.57 7.48 -4.17
N LYS A 92 9.43 8.79 -4.40
CA LYS A 92 10.27 9.57 -5.32
C LYS A 92 11.73 9.66 -4.87
N GLU A 93 12.01 9.51 -3.58
CA GLU A 93 13.36 9.55 -3.01
C GLU A 93 14.13 8.24 -3.27
N GLU A 94 14.20 7.81 -4.55
CA GLU A 94 14.79 6.54 -4.99
C GLU A 94 16.18 6.28 -4.37
N LYS A 95 17.06 7.30 -4.39
CA LYS A 95 18.43 7.17 -3.88
C LYS A 95 18.45 6.90 -2.38
N ILE A 96 17.60 7.60 -1.63
CA ILE A 96 17.52 7.44 -0.18
C ILE A 96 16.90 6.07 0.15
N MET A 97 15.84 5.67 -0.55
CA MET A 97 15.22 4.35 -0.37
C MET A 97 16.23 3.23 -0.61
N LYS A 98 17.03 3.30 -1.67
CA LYS A 98 18.11 2.33 -1.95
C LYS A 98 19.18 2.32 -0.85
N LEU A 99 19.60 3.48 -0.34
CA LEU A 99 20.55 3.57 0.78
C LEU A 99 20.00 2.95 2.07
N LEU A 100 18.69 3.03 2.28
CA LEU A 100 18.00 2.41 3.40
C LEU A 100 17.82 0.90 3.23
N GLY A 101 18.12 0.35 2.04
CA GLY A 101 18.02 -1.07 1.71
C GLY A 101 16.66 -1.49 1.19
N TYR A 102 15.83 -0.54 0.75
CA TYR A 102 14.52 -0.84 0.16
C TYR A 102 14.57 -0.77 -1.37
N SER A 103 13.99 -1.77 -2.03
CA SER A 103 13.64 -1.69 -3.45
C SER A 103 12.31 -0.97 -3.59
N LEU A 104 12.14 -0.16 -4.63
CA LEU A 104 10.85 0.49 -4.88
C LEU A 104 9.80 -0.51 -5.36
N PRO A 105 8.50 -0.28 -5.10
CA PRO A 105 7.42 -1.04 -5.70
C PRO A 105 7.52 -1.07 -7.21
N PHE A 106 7.10 -2.18 -7.84
CA PHE A 106 7.32 -2.42 -9.27
C PHE A 106 6.85 -1.26 -10.16
N TYR A 107 5.61 -0.80 -9.99
CA TYR A 107 5.05 0.26 -10.85
C TYR A 107 5.70 1.62 -10.60
N VAL A 108 6.10 1.91 -9.36
CA VAL A 108 6.88 3.11 -9.02
C VAL A 108 8.24 3.09 -9.72
N ASN A 109 8.97 1.98 -9.61
CA ASN A 109 10.27 1.83 -10.27
C ASN A 109 10.13 1.92 -11.80
N MET A 110 9.12 1.28 -12.36
CA MET A 110 8.83 1.31 -13.80
C MET A 110 8.50 2.73 -14.27
N SER A 111 7.69 3.48 -13.53
CA SER A 111 7.37 4.89 -13.84
C SER A 111 8.63 5.75 -13.87
N ILE A 112 9.53 5.58 -12.90
CA ILE A 112 10.81 6.30 -12.86
C ILE A 112 11.66 5.98 -14.09
N GLN A 113 11.77 4.69 -14.45
CA GLN A 113 12.53 4.27 -15.63
C GLN A 113 11.93 4.84 -16.92
N LEU A 114 10.61 4.76 -17.10
CA LEU A 114 9.92 5.32 -18.26
C LEU A 114 10.02 6.85 -18.31
N GLY A 115 10.06 7.52 -17.17
CA GLY A 115 10.30 8.96 -17.07
C GLY A 115 11.65 9.38 -17.61
N TYR A 116 12.71 8.58 -17.41
CA TYR A 116 14.04 8.86 -18.02
C TYR A 116 14.02 8.87 -19.55
N TYR A 117 13.07 8.16 -20.17
CA TYR A 117 12.87 8.15 -21.62
C TYR A 117 11.79 9.14 -22.09
N GLY A 118 11.21 9.93 -21.19
CA GLY A 118 10.15 10.88 -21.52
C GLY A 118 8.83 10.22 -21.96
N ILE A 119 8.58 8.96 -21.53
CA ILE A 119 7.36 8.21 -21.86
C ILE A 119 6.22 8.56 -20.90
N VAL A 120 6.54 8.84 -19.65
CA VAL A 120 5.60 9.29 -18.62
C VAL A 120 6.19 10.47 -17.85
N ASP A 121 5.32 11.34 -17.34
CA ASP A 121 5.74 12.59 -16.68
C ASP A 121 5.67 12.49 -15.15
N ASP A 122 5.04 11.46 -14.59
CA ASP A 122 4.87 11.31 -13.15
C ASP A 122 5.06 9.84 -12.69
N ILE A 123 4.97 9.62 -11.39
CA ILE A 123 5.05 8.29 -10.77
C ILE A 123 3.65 7.76 -10.52
N TYR A 124 3.43 6.53 -10.96
CA TYR A 124 2.17 5.82 -10.84
C TYR A 124 2.31 4.68 -9.85
N LEU A 125 1.29 4.50 -9.00
CA LEU A 125 1.32 3.55 -7.90
C LEU A 125 0.68 2.20 -8.27
N SER A 126 -0.14 2.17 -9.33
CA SER A 126 -0.83 0.97 -9.79
C SER A 126 -0.59 0.70 -11.27
N LYS A 127 -0.96 -0.53 -11.68
CA LYS A 127 -0.93 -0.95 -13.08
C LYS A 127 -1.86 -0.09 -13.92
N GLU A 128 -3.07 0.10 -13.43
CA GLU A 128 -4.16 0.78 -14.10
C GLU A 128 -3.80 2.25 -14.39
N GLU A 129 -3.22 2.93 -13.39
CA GLU A 129 -2.75 4.31 -13.54
C GLU A 129 -1.62 4.42 -14.58
N LEU A 130 -0.66 3.50 -14.55
CA LEU A 130 0.46 3.51 -15.48
C LEU A 130 0.01 3.16 -16.91
N GLU A 131 -0.90 2.20 -17.08
CA GLU A 131 -1.47 1.85 -18.38
C GLU A 131 -2.22 3.04 -18.99
N GLU A 132 -3.06 3.73 -18.21
CA GLU A 132 -3.80 4.91 -18.68
C GLU A 132 -2.87 6.06 -19.06
N ALA A 133 -1.75 6.22 -18.36
CA ALA A 133 -0.75 7.25 -18.70
C ALA A 133 -0.01 6.96 -20.01
N ILE A 134 0.25 5.69 -20.33
CA ILE A 134 0.93 5.28 -21.57
C ILE A 134 -0.05 5.20 -22.74
N TRP A 135 -1.26 4.68 -22.49
CA TRP A 135 -2.31 4.49 -23.51
C TRP A 135 -3.63 5.07 -22.99
N PRO A 136 -3.82 6.40 -23.08
CA PRO A 136 -5.05 7.03 -22.63
C PRO A 136 -6.27 6.43 -23.33
N SER A 137 -7.25 5.97 -22.55
CA SER A 137 -8.54 5.53 -23.07
C SER A 137 -9.24 6.70 -23.75
N LYS A 138 -9.65 6.53 -25.02
CA LYS A 138 -10.36 7.57 -25.78
C LYS A 138 -11.81 7.69 -25.36
#